data_7f1370691ec478fce2bb41f9b3e1549f
#
_entry.id   7f1370691ec478fce2bb41f9b3e1549f
#
_cell.length_a   1.000
_cell.length_b   1.000
_cell.length_c   1.000
_cell.angle_alpha   90.00
_cell.angle_beta   90.00
_cell.angle_gamma   90.00
#
_symmetry.space_group_name_H-M   'P 1'
#
loop_
_entity.id
_entity.type
_entity.pdbx_description
1 polymer ?
#
loop_
_entity_poly.entity_id
_entity_poly.type
_entity_poly.pdbx_seq_one_letter_code
_entity_poly.pdbx_strand_id
1 'polypeptide(L)'
;MKKNILNKKFFFWLIVHLSILLLFLFRFNHRAKIETNFLSIAPKFEESGHFQNSVETFFLQNSSEIKILVESEDFDKAKNSAIEIENYINKNFQDAKVNLYSKNYDDILETIIKYKYQLISKEIRNALLNNQASRVAEEGTANFYSPFFIPIVDNIEGDPFFVLNSKLMELLQNNNNIETRDGINFINYEEKFNVLINIEIPKKFNSMIFFDELTKLLNDIENKEEVKIYISGVPIHAYYSQKSAQREITIISAVSLIFICLIFLFIFKSVKPYIISIVSITVSSATSFFLLSIILDSIHIFTFVFGTSLIGVSLDYSIHFITEWYNEKYKKEVLKKIFPSMSLSFMTTIASYFALSLTSLSLLKQTALFSIFGLTSSFLTVIIIYPLIFKNDNRFLRENILNKAKNILDGYVNFLNIKFILFLIILVILISVLNIPKLKVNFSSNQLYNPPDFLSRNETEIYKRLNSSLSKNIIISRGESLNEALENEETLENYFTNYNALSKIFYSESRQMENIKLVENNLMPLLKKQTEDLGFDNEAYNKIKSEFENNKNEILNIEDLIENMDELKKLIVKNNGKYFIISTTDETETKIIENENIKIFNINAEINEALDKTARTAI
;
A
#
# COMPACT_ATOMS: atom_id res chain seq x y z
N MET A 1 0.77 43.89 42.08
CA MET A 1 1.55 42.62 41.94
C MET A 1 0.76 41.48 41.24
N LYS A 2 -0.51 41.18 41.59
CA LYS A 2 -1.31 40.09 40.98
C LYS A 2 -1.63 40.27 39.46
N LYS A 3 -1.77 41.52 38.97
CA LYS A 3 -2.05 41.80 37.55
C LYS A 3 -0.85 41.43 36.62
N ASN A 4 0.37 41.59 37.13
CA ASN A 4 1.62 41.25 36.41
C ASN A 4 1.86 39.74 36.29
N ILE A 5 1.41 38.94 37.30
CA ILE A 5 1.61 37.48 37.25
C ILE A 5 0.63 36.83 36.24
N LEU A 6 -0.60 37.32 36.17
CA LEU A 6 -1.58 36.82 35.20
C LEU A 6 -1.18 37.12 33.75
N ASN A 7 -0.64 38.33 33.51
CA ASN A 7 -0.09 38.70 32.19
C ASN A 7 1.13 37.83 31.83
N LYS A 8 2.02 37.51 32.77
CA LYS A 8 3.17 36.64 32.52
C LYS A 8 2.77 35.22 32.08
N LYS A 9 1.74 34.63 32.73
CA LYS A 9 1.22 33.30 32.37
C LYS A 9 0.57 33.27 30.97
N PHE A 10 -0.18 34.32 30.63
CA PHE A 10 -0.75 34.48 29.29
C PHE A 10 0.34 34.60 28.23
N PHE A 11 1.32 35.46 28.46
CA PHE A 11 2.46 35.60 27.54
C PHE A 11 3.24 34.30 27.38
N PHE A 12 3.44 33.54 28.48
CA PHE A 12 4.07 32.23 28.39
C PHE A 12 3.27 31.28 27.49
N TRP A 13 1.96 31.16 27.70
CA TRP A 13 1.09 30.32 26.86
C TRP A 13 1.14 30.76 25.40
N LEU A 14 1.04 32.05 25.13
CA LEU A 14 1.10 32.64 23.80
C LEU A 14 2.44 32.34 23.11
N ILE A 15 3.55 32.55 23.82
CA ILE A 15 4.90 32.28 23.29
C ILE A 15 5.04 30.80 22.93
N VAL A 16 4.61 29.89 23.78
CA VAL A 16 4.70 28.44 23.52
C VAL A 16 3.94 28.08 22.23
N HIS A 17 2.68 28.49 22.11
CA HIS A 17 1.87 28.15 20.92
C HIS A 17 2.36 28.86 19.64
N LEU A 18 2.83 30.11 19.76
CA LEU A 18 3.42 30.83 18.66
C LEU A 18 4.76 30.21 18.20
N SER A 19 5.59 29.76 19.16
CA SER A 19 6.83 29.06 18.84
C SER A 19 6.59 27.74 18.13
N ILE A 20 5.60 26.97 18.57
CA ILE A 20 5.18 25.72 17.89
C ILE A 20 4.71 26.02 16.47
N LEU A 21 3.88 27.06 16.29
CA LEU A 21 3.42 27.49 14.97
C LEU A 21 4.58 27.93 14.06
N LEU A 22 5.52 28.72 14.57
CA LEU A 22 6.70 29.17 13.80
C LEU A 22 7.60 28.00 13.40
N LEU A 23 7.84 27.05 14.33
CA LEU A 23 8.61 25.84 14.04
C LEU A 23 7.90 24.98 13.00
N PHE A 24 6.59 24.86 13.08
CA PHE A 24 5.80 24.17 12.07
C PHE A 24 5.93 24.83 10.69
N LEU A 25 5.74 26.17 10.60
CA LEU A 25 5.87 26.91 9.33
C LEU A 25 7.27 26.79 8.72
N PHE A 26 8.30 26.82 9.57
CA PHE A 26 9.68 26.64 9.13
C PHE A 26 9.92 25.24 8.54
N ARG A 27 9.36 24.19 9.16
CA ARG A 27 9.53 22.80 8.73
C ARG A 27 8.54 22.37 7.65
N PHE A 28 7.34 22.96 7.61
CA PHE A 28 6.27 22.61 6.65
C PHE A 28 6.68 22.81 5.20
N ASN A 29 7.55 23.80 4.92
CA ASN A 29 8.16 23.98 3.59
C ASN A 29 9.01 22.77 3.15
N HIS A 30 9.25 21.82 4.04
CA HIS A 30 10.16 20.74 3.76
C HIS A 30 9.58 19.32 3.83
N ARG A 31 8.50 18.94 4.56
CA ARG A 31 8.19 17.49 4.58
C ARG A 31 6.99 16.92 5.36
N ALA A 32 6.04 17.62 5.87
CA ALA A 32 4.88 16.94 6.47
C ALA A 32 3.97 16.35 5.38
N LYS A 33 4.15 15.08 5.03
CA LYS A 33 3.27 14.38 4.10
C LYS A 33 2.16 13.68 4.86
N ILE A 34 0.92 13.89 4.40
CA ILE A 34 -0.18 13.03 4.84
C ILE A 34 -0.08 11.73 4.05
N GLU A 35 0.12 10.63 4.78
CA GLU A 35 0.26 9.29 4.23
C GLU A 35 -1.13 8.63 4.18
N THR A 36 -1.45 8.04 3.04
CA THR A 36 -2.71 7.30 2.84
C THR A 36 -2.44 5.83 2.50
N ASN A 37 -1.17 5.45 2.33
CA ASN A 37 -0.78 4.09 2.01
C ASN A 37 -0.94 3.20 3.24
N PHE A 38 -1.79 2.19 3.12
CA PHE A 38 -2.07 1.22 4.16
C PHE A 38 -0.82 0.45 4.64
N LEU A 39 0.12 0.18 3.75
CA LEU A 39 1.37 -0.52 4.09
C LEU A 39 2.24 0.26 5.09
N SER A 40 2.11 1.59 5.14
CA SER A 40 2.83 2.42 6.12
C SER A 40 2.34 2.22 7.57
N ILE A 41 1.19 1.60 7.76
CA ILE A 41 0.63 1.26 9.08
C ILE A 41 1.20 -0.05 9.60
N ALA A 42 1.59 -0.97 8.69
CA ALA A 42 2.09 -2.29 9.06
C ALA A 42 3.30 -2.16 10.01
N PRO A 43 3.39 -3.02 11.03
CA PRO A 43 4.56 -3.05 11.89
C PRO A 43 5.80 -3.35 11.05
N LYS A 44 6.92 -2.75 11.40
CA LYS A 44 8.19 -3.12 10.77
C LYS A 44 8.55 -4.52 11.22
N PHE A 45 8.80 -5.39 10.24
CA PHE A 45 9.17 -6.79 10.51
C PHE A 45 10.58 -6.84 11.11
N GLU A 46 10.76 -7.46 12.27
CA GLU A 46 12.00 -7.35 13.06
C GLU A 46 13.16 -8.22 12.54
N GLU A 47 12.91 -9.26 11.73
CA GLU A 47 13.90 -10.32 11.51
C GLU A 47 14.77 -10.24 10.24
N SER A 48 14.50 -9.35 9.30
CA SER A 48 15.23 -9.33 8.02
C SER A 48 15.41 -7.95 7.39
N GLY A 49 16.04 -7.01 8.08
CA GLY A 49 16.14 -5.61 7.69
C GLY A 49 16.49 -5.29 6.23
N HIS A 50 17.28 -6.13 5.54
CA HIS A 50 17.64 -5.93 4.14
C HIS A 50 16.53 -6.39 3.18
N PHE A 51 15.93 -7.56 3.42
CA PHE A 51 14.85 -8.08 2.61
C PHE A 51 13.59 -7.24 2.73
N GLN A 52 13.24 -6.81 3.94
CA GLN A 52 12.08 -5.96 4.20
C GLN A 52 12.18 -4.63 3.46
N ASN A 53 13.32 -3.93 3.54
CA ASN A 53 13.52 -2.68 2.83
C ASN A 53 13.35 -2.86 1.30
N SER A 54 13.70 -4.04 0.80
CA SER A 54 13.55 -4.37 -0.63
C SER A 54 12.08 -4.61 -0.99
N VAL A 55 11.31 -5.29 -0.14
CA VAL A 55 9.84 -5.44 -0.27
C VAL A 55 9.17 -4.07 -0.24
N GLU A 56 9.46 -3.25 0.76
CA GLU A 56 8.91 -1.90 0.86
C GLU A 56 9.23 -1.04 -0.38
N THR A 57 10.46 -1.13 -0.86
CA THR A 57 10.90 -0.38 -2.06
C THR A 57 10.17 -0.86 -3.30
N PHE A 58 10.02 -2.18 -3.48
CA PHE A 58 9.26 -2.77 -4.58
C PHE A 58 7.80 -2.31 -4.58
N PHE A 59 7.15 -2.35 -3.40
CA PHE A 59 5.77 -1.87 -3.30
C PHE A 59 5.66 -0.38 -3.59
N LEU A 60 6.61 0.43 -3.11
CA LEU A 60 6.62 1.86 -3.39
C LEU A 60 6.83 2.17 -4.87
N GLN A 61 7.61 1.36 -5.58
CA GLN A 61 7.82 1.48 -7.03
C GLN A 61 6.55 1.12 -7.81
N ASN A 62 5.85 0.05 -7.41
CA ASN A 62 4.65 -0.45 -8.07
C ASN A 62 3.34 0.16 -7.55
N SER A 63 3.39 0.93 -6.44
CA SER A 63 2.21 1.56 -5.83
C SER A 63 1.64 2.74 -6.62
N SER A 64 2.26 3.13 -7.72
CA SER A 64 1.83 4.23 -8.58
C SER A 64 0.95 3.77 -9.76
N GLU A 65 0.77 2.47 -9.96
CA GLU A 65 0.06 1.94 -11.11
C GLU A 65 -1.44 1.73 -10.85
N ILE A 66 -2.24 2.08 -11.85
CA ILE A 66 -3.67 1.79 -11.96
C ILE A 66 -3.87 0.96 -13.21
N LYS A 67 -4.66 -0.09 -13.10
CA LYS A 67 -5.10 -0.91 -14.22
C LYS A 67 -6.57 -0.68 -14.47
N ILE A 68 -6.92 -0.41 -15.73
CA ILE A 68 -8.30 -0.29 -16.19
C ILE A 68 -8.51 -1.32 -17.28
N LEU A 69 -9.61 -2.07 -17.20
CA LEU A 69 -10.09 -2.94 -18.28
C LEU A 69 -11.41 -2.38 -18.80
N VAL A 70 -11.48 -2.18 -20.11
CA VAL A 70 -12.70 -1.79 -20.82
C VAL A 70 -13.24 -3.01 -21.55
N GLU A 71 -14.37 -3.56 -21.05
CA GLU A 71 -15.01 -4.78 -21.58
C GLU A 71 -16.11 -4.42 -22.55
N SER A 72 -16.13 -5.06 -23.74
CA SER A 72 -17.21 -5.01 -24.71
C SER A 72 -17.25 -6.31 -25.55
N GLU A 73 -18.41 -6.61 -26.11
CA GLU A 73 -18.56 -7.65 -27.16
C GLU A 73 -17.92 -7.22 -28.49
N ASP A 74 -17.77 -5.92 -28.69
CA ASP A 74 -17.14 -5.31 -29.87
C ASP A 74 -15.78 -4.71 -29.50
N PHE A 75 -14.71 -5.19 -30.17
CA PHE A 75 -13.36 -4.71 -29.96
C PHE A 75 -13.22 -3.19 -30.25
N ASP A 76 -13.83 -2.71 -31.32
CA ASP A 76 -13.71 -1.30 -31.70
C ASP A 76 -14.42 -0.38 -30.70
N LYS A 77 -15.52 -0.81 -30.08
CA LYS A 77 -16.15 -0.08 -28.96
C LYS A 77 -15.22 -0.01 -27.74
N ALA A 78 -14.65 -1.14 -27.33
CA ALA A 78 -13.72 -1.17 -26.19
C ALA A 78 -12.49 -0.30 -26.46
N LYS A 79 -11.91 -0.40 -27.66
CA LYS A 79 -10.77 0.38 -28.12
C LYS A 79 -11.06 1.90 -28.11
N ASN A 80 -12.19 2.32 -28.72
CA ASN A 80 -12.53 3.73 -28.80
C ASN A 80 -12.78 4.34 -27.40
N SER A 81 -13.44 3.60 -26.53
CA SER A 81 -13.63 4.01 -25.12
C SER A 81 -12.29 4.12 -24.37
N ALA A 82 -11.36 3.19 -24.62
CA ALA A 82 -10.01 3.23 -24.05
C ALA A 82 -9.21 4.45 -24.55
N ILE A 83 -9.30 4.76 -25.84
CA ILE A 83 -8.68 5.97 -26.43
C ILE A 83 -9.31 7.25 -25.87
N GLU A 84 -10.62 7.29 -25.61
CA GLU A 84 -11.27 8.43 -24.98
C GLU A 84 -10.73 8.68 -23.57
N ILE A 85 -10.54 7.62 -22.78
CA ILE A 85 -9.92 7.68 -21.44
C ILE A 85 -8.49 8.22 -21.54
N GLU A 86 -7.67 7.67 -22.44
CA GLU A 86 -6.28 8.11 -22.64
C GLU A 86 -6.21 9.58 -23.02
N ASN A 87 -6.99 10.01 -24.01
CA ASN A 87 -7.02 11.39 -24.49
C ASN A 87 -7.44 12.37 -23.39
N TYR A 88 -8.42 11.99 -22.58
CA TYR A 88 -8.86 12.82 -21.46
C TYR A 88 -7.75 13.01 -20.42
N ILE A 89 -7.07 11.91 -20.06
CA ILE A 89 -6.00 11.95 -19.07
C ILE A 89 -4.81 12.76 -19.60
N ASN A 90 -4.35 12.49 -20.80
CA ASN A 90 -3.23 13.20 -21.42
C ASN A 90 -3.49 14.71 -21.57
N LYS A 91 -4.75 15.10 -21.80
CA LYS A 91 -5.15 16.50 -21.91
C LYS A 91 -5.19 17.23 -20.58
N ASN A 92 -5.73 16.58 -19.53
CA ASN A 92 -6.04 17.25 -18.26
C ASN A 92 -4.99 16.97 -17.16
N PHE A 93 -4.20 15.88 -17.30
CA PHE A 93 -3.27 15.40 -16.29
C PHE A 93 -1.93 14.99 -16.92
N GLN A 94 -1.19 15.96 -17.43
CA GLN A 94 0.06 15.75 -18.19
C GLN A 94 1.16 15.00 -17.44
N ASP A 95 1.11 14.99 -16.09
CA ASP A 95 2.07 14.27 -15.27
C ASP A 95 1.75 12.76 -15.16
N ALA A 96 0.53 12.32 -15.47
CA ALA A 96 0.16 10.92 -15.49
C ALA A 96 0.56 10.30 -16.83
N LYS A 97 1.19 9.10 -16.79
CA LYS A 97 1.56 8.38 -18.00
C LYS A 97 0.52 7.30 -18.28
N VAL A 98 -0.09 7.35 -19.45
CA VAL A 98 -1.05 6.33 -19.91
C VAL A 98 -0.35 5.40 -20.89
N ASN A 99 -0.40 4.11 -20.63
CA ASN A 99 0.13 3.06 -21.49
C ASN A 99 -1.06 2.23 -21.99
N LEU A 100 -1.61 2.61 -23.14
CA LEU A 100 -2.67 1.89 -23.87
C LEU A 100 -2.07 0.98 -24.94
N TYR A 101 -1.05 1.49 -25.62
CA TYR A 101 -0.42 0.77 -26.73
C TYR A 101 0.61 -0.23 -26.19
N SER A 102 0.71 -1.36 -26.88
CA SER A 102 1.79 -2.32 -26.68
C SER A 102 3.11 -1.59 -26.81
N LYS A 103 3.95 -1.69 -25.78
CA LYS A 103 5.32 -1.22 -25.93
C LYS A 103 5.99 -2.05 -27.01
N ASN A 104 6.80 -1.39 -27.82
CA ASN A 104 7.61 -2.08 -28.80
C ASN A 104 8.62 -2.94 -28.04
N TYR A 105 8.40 -4.26 -28.01
CA TYR A 105 9.34 -5.23 -27.45
C TYR A 105 10.46 -5.59 -28.44
N ASP A 106 10.63 -4.78 -29.51
CA ASP A 106 11.62 -5.03 -30.54
C ASP A 106 13.03 -5.15 -29.94
N ASP A 107 13.36 -4.31 -28.94
CA ASP A 107 14.68 -4.39 -28.27
C ASP A 107 14.89 -5.71 -27.53
N ILE A 108 13.82 -6.25 -26.89
CA ILE A 108 13.87 -7.56 -26.22
C ILE A 108 14.00 -8.66 -27.28
N LEU A 109 13.19 -8.57 -28.32
CA LEU A 109 13.19 -9.54 -29.40
C LEU A 109 14.55 -9.55 -30.15
N GLU A 110 15.08 -8.40 -30.51
CA GLU A 110 16.42 -8.26 -31.07
C GLU A 110 17.50 -8.85 -30.15
N THR A 111 17.40 -8.61 -28.86
CA THR A 111 18.31 -9.20 -27.89
C THR A 111 18.20 -10.72 -27.87
N ILE A 112 16.98 -11.28 -27.82
CA ILE A 112 16.78 -12.74 -27.83
C ILE A 112 17.25 -13.34 -29.14
N ILE A 113 17.03 -12.68 -30.27
CA ILE A 113 17.53 -13.13 -31.57
C ILE A 113 19.06 -13.17 -31.59
N LYS A 114 19.73 -12.10 -31.12
CA LYS A 114 21.19 -12.01 -31.07
C LYS A 114 21.79 -13.07 -30.16
N TYR A 115 21.19 -13.30 -28.99
CA TYR A 115 21.70 -14.21 -27.95
C TYR A 115 20.92 -15.53 -27.87
N LYS A 116 20.36 -16.03 -29.02
CA LYS A 116 19.50 -17.22 -29.04
C LYS A 116 20.15 -18.49 -28.47
N TYR A 117 21.46 -18.65 -28.61
CA TYR A 117 22.19 -19.80 -28.08
C TYR A 117 22.55 -19.69 -26.59
N GLN A 118 22.63 -18.47 -26.08
CA GLN A 118 22.78 -18.17 -24.68
C GLN A 118 21.44 -18.33 -23.91
N LEU A 119 20.33 -18.01 -24.62
CA LEU A 119 18.98 -17.91 -24.05
C LEU A 119 18.06 -19.08 -24.47
N ILE A 120 18.62 -20.29 -24.68
CA ILE A 120 17.82 -21.45 -25.04
C ILE A 120 16.68 -21.73 -24.07
N SER A 121 15.55 -22.27 -24.57
CA SER A 121 14.40 -22.63 -23.73
C SER A 121 14.75 -23.72 -22.70
N LYS A 122 13.98 -23.79 -21.62
CA LYS A 122 14.11 -24.85 -20.62
C LYS A 122 13.95 -26.25 -21.22
N GLU A 123 13.04 -26.39 -22.20
CA GLU A 123 12.79 -27.65 -22.90
C GLU A 123 14.04 -28.12 -23.66
N ILE A 124 14.62 -27.26 -24.50
CA ILE A 124 15.83 -27.58 -25.28
C ILE A 124 16.99 -27.84 -24.32
N ARG A 125 17.20 -27.00 -23.31
CA ARG A 125 18.26 -27.21 -22.32
C ARG A 125 18.16 -28.59 -21.66
N ASN A 126 16.97 -28.99 -21.22
CA ASN A 126 16.76 -30.30 -20.61
C ASN A 126 17.01 -31.45 -21.57
N ALA A 127 16.60 -31.32 -22.85
CA ALA A 127 16.88 -32.29 -23.85
C ALA A 127 18.39 -32.47 -24.09
N LEU A 128 19.14 -31.36 -24.15
CA LEU A 128 20.60 -31.41 -24.33
C LEU A 128 21.33 -31.98 -23.10
N LEU A 129 20.93 -31.65 -21.90
CA LEU A 129 21.47 -32.22 -20.66
C LEU A 129 21.24 -33.73 -20.58
N ASN A 130 20.14 -34.23 -21.16
CA ASN A 130 19.80 -35.65 -21.20
C ASN A 130 20.34 -36.34 -22.47
N ASN A 131 21.28 -35.75 -23.21
CA ASN A 131 21.86 -36.28 -24.46
C ASN A 131 20.82 -36.58 -25.57
N GLN A 132 19.74 -35.80 -25.64
CA GLN A 132 18.65 -35.97 -26.61
C GLN A 132 18.74 -34.95 -27.76
N ALA A 133 19.94 -34.57 -28.19
CA ALA A 133 20.14 -33.61 -29.27
C ALA A 133 19.52 -34.07 -30.62
N SER A 134 19.55 -35.38 -30.90
CA SER A 134 18.91 -35.95 -32.10
C SER A 134 17.38 -35.70 -32.07
N ARG A 135 16.75 -35.79 -30.89
CA ARG A 135 15.32 -35.49 -30.76
C ARG A 135 15.03 -34.02 -31.08
N VAL A 136 15.86 -33.08 -30.61
CA VAL A 136 15.70 -31.66 -30.92
C VAL A 136 15.80 -31.42 -32.42
N ALA A 137 16.76 -32.08 -33.11
CA ALA A 137 16.91 -31.99 -34.54
C ALA A 137 15.70 -32.58 -35.31
N GLU A 138 15.19 -33.75 -34.90
CA GLU A 138 14.02 -34.41 -35.50
C GLU A 138 12.75 -33.56 -35.31
N GLU A 139 12.53 -33.00 -34.11
CA GLU A 139 11.41 -32.09 -33.83
C GLU A 139 11.52 -30.81 -34.69
N GLY A 140 12.72 -30.24 -34.85
CA GLY A 140 12.96 -29.11 -35.72
C GLY A 140 12.57 -29.42 -37.17
N THR A 141 12.97 -30.60 -37.69
CA THR A 141 12.59 -31.04 -39.04
C THR A 141 11.08 -31.26 -39.15
N ALA A 142 10.47 -31.89 -38.17
CA ALA A 142 9.02 -32.13 -38.16
C ALA A 142 8.22 -30.81 -38.15
N ASN A 143 8.66 -29.83 -37.37
CA ASN A 143 8.04 -28.50 -37.30
C ASN A 143 8.16 -27.77 -38.64
N PHE A 144 9.32 -27.82 -39.30
CA PHE A 144 9.55 -27.17 -40.58
C PHE A 144 8.60 -27.69 -41.68
N TYR A 145 8.38 -29.01 -41.76
CA TYR A 145 7.50 -29.63 -42.73
C TYR A 145 6.03 -29.71 -42.30
N SER A 146 5.69 -29.24 -41.08
CA SER A 146 4.32 -29.25 -40.60
C SER A 146 3.49 -28.12 -41.23
N PRO A 147 2.38 -28.41 -41.91
CA PRO A 147 1.51 -27.35 -42.44
C PRO A 147 0.78 -26.53 -41.38
N PHE A 148 0.84 -26.97 -40.13
CA PHE A 148 0.20 -26.30 -38.97
C PHE A 148 1.19 -25.51 -38.14
N PHE A 149 2.48 -25.58 -38.45
CA PHE A 149 3.50 -24.85 -37.71
C PHE A 149 3.65 -23.44 -38.30
N ILE A 150 3.42 -22.44 -37.44
CA ILE A 150 3.63 -21.03 -37.80
C ILE A 150 4.85 -20.55 -37.02
N PRO A 151 5.98 -20.25 -37.69
CA PRO A 151 7.14 -19.70 -36.99
C PRO A 151 6.83 -18.29 -36.49
N ILE A 152 7.30 -17.97 -35.28
CA ILE A 152 7.11 -16.63 -34.69
C ILE A 152 8.04 -15.61 -35.38
N VAL A 153 9.16 -16.08 -35.95
CA VAL A 153 10.15 -15.26 -36.65
C VAL A 153 10.36 -15.80 -38.06
N ASP A 154 10.36 -14.91 -39.04
CA ASP A 154 10.48 -15.27 -40.46
C ASP A 154 11.84 -15.86 -40.87
N ASN A 155 12.88 -15.73 -40.04
CA ASN A 155 14.23 -16.20 -40.34
C ASN A 155 14.44 -17.68 -39.96
N ILE A 156 13.75 -18.59 -40.61
CA ILE A 156 13.86 -20.05 -40.38
C ILE A 156 15.26 -20.55 -40.77
N GLU A 157 15.85 -20.03 -41.88
CA GLU A 157 17.19 -20.42 -42.29
C GLU A 157 18.27 -20.14 -41.23
N GLY A 158 18.07 -19.13 -40.40
CA GLY A 158 18.97 -18.80 -39.29
C GLY A 158 18.77 -19.64 -38.02
N ASP A 159 17.70 -20.45 -37.91
CA ASP A 159 17.37 -21.23 -36.72
C ASP A 159 16.93 -22.68 -37.04
N PRO A 160 17.80 -23.52 -37.64
CA PRO A 160 17.44 -24.84 -38.15
C PRO A 160 17.04 -25.84 -37.04
N PHE A 161 17.36 -25.58 -35.80
CA PHE A 161 16.94 -26.36 -34.61
C PHE A 161 15.74 -25.75 -33.91
N PHE A 162 15.17 -24.64 -34.39
CA PHE A 162 14.06 -23.91 -33.78
C PHE A 162 14.32 -23.48 -32.30
N VAL A 163 15.59 -23.20 -31.99
CA VAL A 163 16.01 -22.77 -30.63
C VAL A 163 15.36 -21.45 -30.24
N LEU A 164 15.41 -20.47 -31.16
CA LEU A 164 14.78 -19.16 -30.97
C LEU A 164 13.25 -19.29 -30.84
N ASN A 165 12.65 -20.06 -31.78
CA ASN A 165 11.21 -20.26 -31.77
C ASN A 165 10.73 -20.94 -30.48
N SER A 166 11.46 -21.95 -29.98
CA SER A 166 11.16 -22.62 -28.71
C SER A 166 11.23 -21.63 -27.51
N LYS A 167 12.23 -20.73 -27.50
CA LYS A 167 12.32 -19.71 -26.46
C LYS A 167 11.18 -18.70 -26.49
N LEU A 168 10.83 -18.24 -27.69
CA LEU A 168 9.70 -17.31 -27.86
C LEU A 168 8.36 -17.96 -27.48
N MET A 169 8.15 -19.24 -27.84
CA MET A 169 6.97 -19.99 -27.39
C MET A 169 6.91 -20.14 -25.88
N GLU A 170 8.04 -20.42 -25.20
CA GLU A 170 8.13 -20.45 -23.75
C GLU A 170 7.71 -19.12 -23.11
N LEU A 171 8.16 -18.00 -23.68
CA LEU A 171 7.80 -16.67 -23.20
C LEU A 171 6.32 -16.33 -23.43
N LEU A 172 5.76 -16.73 -24.59
CA LEU A 172 4.34 -16.51 -24.90
C LEU A 172 3.42 -17.36 -24.02
N GLN A 173 3.79 -18.60 -23.71
CA GLN A 173 3.01 -19.47 -22.81
C GLN A 173 3.00 -18.95 -21.36
N ASN A 174 4.04 -18.26 -20.94
CA ASN A 174 4.12 -17.64 -19.63
C ASN A 174 3.40 -16.28 -19.56
N ASN A 175 3.08 -15.65 -20.69
CA ASN A 175 2.33 -14.40 -20.72
C ASN A 175 0.84 -14.69 -20.57
N ASN A 176 0.26 -14.08 -19.54
CA ASN A 176 -1.18 -14.07 -19.30
C ASN A 176 -1.91 -13.68 -20.58
N ASN A 177 -2.89 -14.43 -21.04
CA ASN A 177 -3.88 -14.26 -22.11
C ASN A 177 -3.99 -12.86 -22.78
N ILE A 178 -2.91 -12.09 -22.81
CA ILE A 178 -2.85 -10.75 -23.40
C ILE A 178 -2.51 -10.88 -24.88
N GLU A 179 -3.44 -10.47 -25.71
CA GLU A 179 -3.31 -10.39 -27.16
C GLU A 179 -3.10 -8.93 -27.57
N THR A 180 -2.55 -8.72 -28.77
CA THR A 180 -2.37 -7.38 -29.33
C THR A 180 -3.07 -7.28 -30.69
N ARG A 181 -3.90 -6.25 -30.84
CA ARG A 181 -4.55 -5.91 -32.10
C ARG A 181 -4.48 -4.38 -32.31
N ASP A 182 -4.08 -3.97 -33.51
CA ASP A 182 -3.85 -2.54 -33.83
C ASP A 182 -2.87 -1.83 -32.88
N GLY A 183 -1.89 -2.58 -32.33
CA GLY A 183 -0.94 -2.08 -31.33
C GLY A 183 -1.52 -1.92 -29.93
N ILE A 184 -2.75 -2.36 -29.67
CA ILE A 184 -3.43 -2.23 -28.37
C ILE A 184 -3.51 -3.60 -27.71
N ASN A 185 -3.16 -3.66 -26.43
CA ASN A 185 -3.23 -4.85 -25.61
C ASN A 185 -4.67 -5.10 -25.14
N PHE A 186 -5.16 -6.31 -25.34
CA PHE A 186 -6.47 -6.75 -24.86
C PHE A 186 -6.45 -8.20 -24.41
N ILE A 187 -7.49 -8.59 -23.69
CA ILE A 187 -7.71 -9.94 -23.20
C ILE A 187 -9.05 -10.41 -23.75
N ASN A 188 -9.06 -11.58 -24.40
CA ASN A 188 -10.32 -12.24 -24.77
C ASN A 188 -10.77 -13.13 -23.61
N TYR A 189 -11.91 -12.79 -23.01
CA TYR A 189 -12.45 -13.52 -21.87
C TYR A 189 -13.96 -13.69 -22.03
N GLU A 190 -14.44 -14.94 -22.02
CA GLU A 190 -15.86 -15.27 -22.20
C GLU A 190 -16.46 -14.60 -23.47
N GLU A 191 -15.75 -14.67 -24.59
CA GLU A 191 -16.13 -14.08 -25.89
C GLU A 191 -16.25 -12.54 -25.88
N LYS A 192 -15.66 -11.88 -24.89
CA LYS A 192 -15.62 -10.42 -24.79
C LYS A 192 -14.19 -9.90 -24.85
N PHE A 193 -14.04 -8.76 -25.49
CA PHE A 193 -12.78 -8.04 -25.57
C PHE A 193 -12.63 -7.13 -24.33
N ASN A 194 -11.50 -7.27 -23.65
CA ASN A 194 -11.15 -6.45 -22.48
C ASN A 194 -9.87 -5.67 -22.81
N VAL A 195 -9.99 -4.42 -23.21
CA VAL A 195 -8.85 -3.57 -23.55
C VAL A 195 -8.17 -3.11 -22.26
N LEU A 196 -6.86 -3.32 -22.17
CA LEU A 196 -6.05 -3.01 -20.99
C LEU A 196 -5.42 -1.61 -21.10
N ILE A 197 -5.65 -0.80 -20.10
CA ILE A 197 -5.01 0.50 -19.92
C ILE A 197 -4.22 0.48 -18.61
N ASN A 198 -2.93 0.77 -18.66
CA ASN A 198 -2.11 0.98 -17.48
C ASN A 198 -1.83 2.47 -17.32
N ILE A 199 -2.10 3.02 -16.12
CA ILE A 199 -1.87 4.43 -15.82
C ILE A 199 -0.86 4.50 -14.68
N GLU A 200 0.23 5.23 -14.87
CA GLU A 200 1.24 5.48 -13.86
C GLU A 200 1.09 6.92 -13.33
N ILE A 201 0.89 7.03 -12.02
CA ILE A 201 0.69 8.31 -11.33
C ILE A 201 1.96 8.70 -10.58
N PRO A 202 2.53 9.89 -10.81
CA PRO A 202 3.72 10.34 -10.10
C PRO A 202 3.44 10.63 -8.62
N LYS A 203 4.44 10.40 -7.76
CA LYS A 203 4.34 10.53 -6.28
C LYS A 203 3.89 11.92 -5.78
N LYS A 204 3.99 12.97 -6.58
CA LYS A 204 3.62 14.36 -6.22
C LYS A 204 2.28 14.82 -6.79
N PHE A 205 1.44 13.90 -7.16
CA PHE A 205 0.19 14.18 -7.84
C PHE A 205 -0.97 14.47 -6.88
N ASN A 206 -1.89 15.37 -7.28
CA ASN A 206 -3.13 15.58 -6.51
C ASN A 206 -4.14 14.47 -6.81
N SER A 207 -3.96 13.34 -6.13
CA SER A 207 -4.75 12.13 -6.34
C SER A 207 -6.25 12.33 -6.15
N MET A 208 -6.68 13.25 -5.27
CA MET A 208 -8.13 13.47 -5.01
C MET A 208 -8.85 14.03 -6.23
N ILE A 209 -8.32 15.10 -6.83
CA ILE A 209 -8.94 15.73 -8.01
C ILE A 209 -8.91 14.74 -9.18
N PHE A 210 -7.77 14.08 -9.39
CA PHE A 210 -7.64 13.10 -10.46
C PHE A 210 -8.68 11.99 -10.38
N PHE A 211 -8.83 11.35 -9.21
CA PHE A 211 -9.77 10.24 -9.08
C PHE A 211 -11.24 10.70 -9.06
N ASP A 212 -11.56 11.89 -8.54
CA ASP A 212 -12.91 12.43 -8.63
C ASP A 212 -13.30 12.66 -10.10
N GLU A 213 -12.38 13.18 -10.95
CA GLU A 213 -12.62 13.37 -12.37
C GLU A 213 -12.59 12.05 -13.15
N LEU A 214 -11.61 11.17 -12.87
CA LEU A 214 -11.50 9.88 -13.53
C LEU A 214 -12.74 9.02 -13.28
N THR A 215 -13.18 8.87 -12.03
CA THR A 215 -14.37 8.07 -11.71
C THR A 215 -15.63 8.62 -12.37
N LYS A 216 -15.74 9.93 -12.51
CA LYS A 216 -16.84 10.56 -13.23
C LYS A 216 -16.78 10.24 -14.74
N LEU A 217 -15.60 10.39 -15.34
CA LEU A 217 -15.37 10.05 -16.75
C LEU A 217 -15.71 8.58 -17.05
N LEU A 218 -15.22 7.64 -16.20
CA LEU A 218 -15.47 6.21 -16.40
C LEU A 218 -16.97 5.89 -16.35
N ASN A 219 -17.72 6.48 -15.41
CA ASN A 219 -19.16 6.32 -15.33
C ASN A 219 -19.89 6.92 -16.54
N ASP A 220 -19.44 8.07 -17.03
CA ASP A 220 -20.03 8.71 -18.20
C ASP A 220 -19.83 7.85 -19.47
N ILE A 221 -18.63 7.27 -19.64
CA ILE A 221 -18.32 6.37 -20.76
C ILE A 221 -19.13 5.06 -20.65
N GLU A 222 -19.20 4.43 -19.48
CA GLU A 222 -20.02 3.23 -19.28
C GLU A 222 -21.47 3.43 -19.71
N ASN A 223 -22.07 4.57 -19.30
CA ASN A 223 -23.47 4.87 -19.61
C ASN A 223 -23.70 5.24 -21.09
N LYS A 224 -22.72 5.88 -21.73
CA LYS A 224 -22.86 6.38 -23.12
C LYS A 224 -22.57 5.30 -24.15
N GLU A 225 -21.51 4.51 -23.95
CA GLU A 225 -21.00 3.54 -24.92
C GLU A 225 -21.45 2.11 -24.63
N GLU A 226 -22.22 1.87 -23.55
CA GLU A 226 -22.68 0.53 -23.13
C GLU A 226 -21.50 -0.46 -22.99
N VAL A 227 -20.37 0.00 -22.48
CA VAL A 227 -19.21 -0.79 -22.11
C VAL A 227 -19.17 -1.01 -20.61
N LYS A 228 -18.40 -1.98 -20.14
CA LYS A 228 -18.17 -2.20 -18.71
C LYS A 228 -16.72 -1.89 -18.37
N ILE A 229 -16.50 -1.12 -17.33
CA ILE A 229 -15.16 -0.66 -16.97
C ILE A 229 -14.80 -1.18 -15.57
N TYR A 230 -13.66 -1.85 -15.48
CA TYR A 230 -13.09 -2.29 -14.22
C TYR A 230 -11.84 -1.49 -13.94
N ILE A 231 -11.67 -1.07 -12.68
CA ILE A 231 -10.51 -0.33 -12.23
C ILE A 231 -9.92 -0.97 -10.96
N SER A 232 -8.59 -1.08 -10.88
CA SER A 232 -7.85 -1.53 -9.70
C SER A 232 -6.47 -0.88 -9.61
N GLY A 233 -5.88 -0.93 -8.44
CA GLY A 233 -4.53 -0.46 -8.14
C GLY A 233 -4.43 0.21 -6.79
N VAL A 234 -3.23 0.26 -6.22
CA VAL A 234 -2.98 0.88 -4.91
C VAL A 234 -3.47 2.33 -4.83
N PRO A 235 -3.29 3.19 -5.87
CA PRO A 235 -3.73 4.58 -5.79
C PRO A 235 -5.24 4.76 -5.66
N ILE A 236 -6.05 3.93 -6.32
CA ILE A 236 -7.52 4.02 -6.21
C ILE A 236 -8.01 3.57 -4.83
N HIS A 237 -7.37 2.55 -4.23
CA HIS A 237 -7.64 2.15 -2.85
C HIS A 237 -7.26 3.27 -1.87
N ALA A 238 -6.11 3.91 -2.05
CA ALA A 238 -5.69 5.05 -1.24
C ALA A 238 -6.68 6.22 -1.33
N TYR A 239 -7.19 6.52 -2.54
CA TYR A 239 -8.22 7.55 -2.75
C TYR A 239 -9.51 7.25 -1.97
N TYR A 240 -10.07 6.03 -2.08
CA TYR A 240 -11.30 5.67 -1.37
C TYR A 240 -11.09 5.59 0.15
N SER A 241 -9.93 5.14 0.60
CA SER A 241 -9.55 5.17 2.00
C SER A 241 -9.51 6.61 2.53
N GLN A 242 -8.87 7.51 1.80
CA GLN A 242 -8.82 8.94 2.15
C GLN A 242 -10.21 9.60 2.15
N LYS A 243 -11.02 9.32 1.14
CA LYS A 243 -12.39 9.84 1.02
C LYS A 243 -13.30 9.36 2.16
N SER A 244 -13.20 8.08 2.52
CA SER A 244 -13.90 7.51 3.67
C SER A 244 -13.45 8.16 4.97
N ALA A 245 -12.14 8.25 5.19
CA ALA A 245 -11.58 8.88 6.38
C ALA A 245 -12.03 10.35 6.52
N GLN A 246 -11.98 11.13 5.43
CA GLN A 246 -12.46 12.52 5.45
C GLN A 246 -13.96 12.62 5.76
N ARG A 247 -14.77 11.74 5.19
CA ARG A 247 -16.21 11.66 5.49
C ARG A 247 -16.45 11.34 6.96
N GLU A 248 -15.77 10.35 7.49
CA GLU A 248 -15.88 9.94 8.89
C GLU A 248 -15.46 11.06 9.83
N ILE A 249 -14.31 11.70 9.59
CA ILE A 249 -13.85 12.86 10.37
C ILE A 249 -14.91 13.96 10.37
N THR A 250 -15.46 14.27 9.19
CA THR A 250 -16.45 15.34 9.04
C THR A 250 -17.74 15.01 9.81
N ILE A 251 -18.27 13.79 9.66
CA ILE A 251 -19.51 13.36 10.33
C ILE A 251 -19.31 13.32 11.85
N ILE A 252 -18.26 12.64 12.32
CA ILE A 252 -17.99 12.51 13.76
C ILE A 252 -17.78 13.88 14.40
N SER A 253 -16.99 14.75 13.74
CA SER A 253 -16.75 16.10 14.25
C SER A 253 -18.02 16.95 14.28
N ALA A 254 -18.81 16.93 13.21
CA ALA A 254 -20.06 17.69 13.14
C ALA A 254 -21.08 17.22 14.19
N VAL A 255 -21.31 15.90 14.29
CA VAL A 255 -22.22 15.32 15.29
C VAL A 255 -21.74 15.64 16.72
N SER A 256 -20.45 15.48 16.97
CA SER A 256 -19.87 15.79 18.28
C SER A 256 -20.03 17.27 18.64
N LEU A 257 -19.74 18.18 17.70
CA LEU A 257 -19.88 19.63 17.94
C LEU A 257 -21.33 20.05 18.18
N ILE A 258 -22.29 19.47 17.42
CA ILE A 258 -23.73 19.75 17.62
C ILE A 258 -24.15 19.22 19.01
N PHE A 259 -23.76 18.01 19.37
CA PHE A 259 -24.11 17.41 20.66
C PHE A 259 -23.52 18.21 21.84
N ILE A 260 -22.27 18.63 21.71
CA ILE A 260 -21.61 19.51 22.68
C ILE A 260 -22.38 20.84 22.80
N CYS A 261 -22.77 21.44 21.68
CA CYS A 261 -23.56 22.68 21.65
C CYS A 261 -24.87 22.52 22.45
N LEU A 262 -25.60 21.43 22.18
CA LEU A 262 -26.86 21.14 22.87
C LEU A 262 -26.66 20.96 24.40
N ILE A 263 -25.62 20.24 24.82
CA ILE A 263 -25.27 20.06 26.23
C ILE A 263 -24.97 21.43 26.88
N PHE A 264 -24.13 22.25 26.24
CA PHE A 264 -23.76 23.54 26.79
C PHE A 264 -24.96 24.51 26.90
N LEU A 265 -25.82 24.53 25.86
CA LEU A 265 -27.04 25.33 25.89
C LEU A 265 -28.02 24.84 26.95
N PHE A 266 -28.13 23.52 27.14
CA PHE A 266 -29.00 22.95 28.15
C PHE A 266 -28.50 23.26 29.58
N ILE A 267 -27.20 23.06 29.85
CA ILE A 267 -26.63 23.23 31.20
C ILE A 267 -26.39 24.70 31.53
N PHE A 268 -25.70 25.44 30.66
CA PHE A 268 -25.22 26.79 30.96
C PHE A 268 -26.13 27.88 30.41
N LYS A 269 -27.08 27.57 29.53
CA LYS A 269 -27.96 28.51 28.83
C LYS A 269 -27.22 29.71 28.24
N SER A 270 -26.02 29.48 27.75
CA SER A 270 -25.12 30.50 27.23
C SER A 270 -24.21 29.91 26.15
N VAL A 271 -24.04 30.65 25.06
CA VAL A 271 -23.16 30.29 23.94
C VAL A 271 -21.69 30.54 24.26
N LYS A 272 -21.38 31.46 25.19
CA LYS A 272 -19.99 31.84 25.55
C LYS A 272 -19.14 30.66 26.00
N PRO A 273 -19.58 29.82 26.97
CA PRO A 273 -18.82 28.60 27.35
C PRO A 273 -18.56 27.68 26.18
N TYR A 274 -19.55 27.49 25.31
CA TYR A 274 -19.44 26.66 24.13
C TYR A 274 -18.35 27.16 23.16
N ILE A 275 -18.40 28.46 22.78
CA ILE A 275 -17.40 29.06 21.88
C ILE A 275 -15.98 28.91 22.45
N ILE A 276 -15.81 29.21 23.76
CA ILE A 276 -14.49 29.11 24.39
C ILE A 276 -13.98 27.67 24.39
N SER A 277 -14.84 26.68 24.61
CA SER A 277 -14.47 25.28 24.57
C SER A 277 -14.09 24.83 23.15
N ILE A 278 -14.81 25.26 22.11
CA ILE A 278 -14.45 24.98 20.72
C ILE A 278 -13.10 25.58 20.37
N VAL A 279 -12.87 26.85 20.71
CA VAL A 279 -11.57 27.51 20.47
C VAL A 279 -10.45 26.74 21.17
N SER A 280 -10.65 26.27 22.39
CA SER A 280 -9.68 25.45 23.12
C SER A 280 -9.39 24.14 22.40
N ILE A 281 -10.42 23.43 21.93
CA ILE A 281 -10.27 22.18 21.16
C ILE A 281 -9.51 22.43 19.86
N THR A 282 -9.87 23.50 19.13
CA THR A 282 -9.21 23.86 17.87
C THR A 282 -7.72 24.15 18.09
N VAL A 283 -7.36 24.93 19.11
CA VAL A 283 -5.97 25.21 19.47
C VAL A 283 -5.23 23.93 19.84
N SER A 284 -5.88 23.05 20.59
CA SER A 284 -5.29 21.78 21.02
C SER A 284 -5.03 20.85 19.85
N SER A 285 -6.00 20.71 18.93
CA SER A 285 -5.86 19.89 17.73
C SER A 285 -4.80 20.43 16.78
N ALA A 286 -4.76 21.77 16.57
CA ALA A 286 -3.72 22.41 15.78
C ALA A 286 -2.32 22.19 16.38
N THR A 287 -2.18 22.35 17.70
CA THR A 287 -0.92 22.10 18.41
C THR A 287 -0.47 20.65 18.25
N SER A 288 -1.38 19.69 18.37
CA SER A 288 -1.10 18.27 18.12
C SER A 288 -0.56 18.03 16.72
N PHE A 289 -1.25 18.57 15.72
CA PHE A 289 -0.84 18.44 14.32
C PHE A 289 0.55 19.07 14.08
N PHE A 290 0.78 20.28 14.58
CA PHE A 290 2.05 20.97 14.39
C PHE A 290 3.22 20.22 15.04
N LEU A 291 3.06 19.78 16.31
CA LEU A 291 4.10 19.02 16.99
C LEU A 291 4.35 17.66 16.35
N LEU A 292 3.30 16.96 15.95
CA LEU A 292 3.45 15.68 15.26
C LEU A 292 4.18 15.84 13.93
N SER A 293 3.85 16.90 13.16
CA SER A 293 4.53 17.24 11.89
C SER A 293 6.00 17.66 12.07
N ILE A 294 6.39 18.14 13.24
CA ILE A 294 7.79 18.44 13.57
C ILE A 294 8.58 17.16 13.84
N ILE A 295 7.96 16.16 14.45
CA ILE A 295 8.62 14.93 14.90
C ILE A 295 8.64 13.86 13.80
N LEU A 296 7.58 13.77 13.01
CA LEU A 296 7.39 12.74 11.99
C LEU A 296 7.51 13.32 10.58
N ASP A 297 8.09 12.54 9.68
CA ASP A 297 8.19 12.92 8.26
C ASP A 297 6.87 12.70 7.51
N SER A 298 6.04 11.75 7.97
CA SER A 298 4.69 11.49 7.46
C SER A 298 3.70 11.19 8.57
N ILE A 299 2.45 11.60 8.37
CA ILE A 299 1.34 11.36 9.30
C ILE A 299 0.26 10.62 8.53
N HIS A 300 -0.12 9.45 9.04
CA HIS A 300 -1.18 8.67 8.40
C HIS A 300 -2.56 9.33 8.64
N ILE A 301 -3.41 9.35 7.60
CA ILE A 301 -4.72 10.02 7.67
C ILE A 301 -5.62 9.46 8.78
N PHE A 302 -5.53 8.17 9.08
CA PHE A 302 -6.28 7.56 10.18
C PHE A 302 -5.89 8.07 11.56
N THR A 303 -4.70 8.66 11.72
CA THR A 303 -4.34 9.35 12.98
C THR A 303 -5.33 10.47 13.30
N PHE A 304 -5.87 11.16 12.29
CA PHE A 304 -6.88 12.20 12.48
C PHE A 304 -8.26 11.60 12.80
N VAL A 305 -8.61 10.46 12.18
CA VAL A 305 -9.88 9.76 12.50
C VAL A 305 -9.90 9.36 13.96
N PHE A 306 -8.87 8.67 14.43
CA PHE A 306 -8.75 8.28 15.85
C PHE A 306 -8.51 9.48 16.77
N GLY A 307 -7.83 10.52 16.27
CA GLY A 307 -7.60 11.76 16.98
C GLY A 307 -8.88 12.56 17.29
N THR A 308 -10.00 12.28 16.59
CA THR A 308 -11.30 12.90 16.92
C THR A 308 -11.77 12.55 18.33
N SER A 309 -11.32 11.42 18.91
CA SER A 309 -11.56 11.07 20.31
C SER A 309 -11.00 12.11 21.29
N LEU A 310 -9.94 12.84 20.90
CA LEU A 310 -9.37 13.95 21.65
C LEU A 310 -10.39 15.05 21.94
N ILE A 311 -11.37 15.25 21.07
CA ILE A 311 -12.43 16.27 21.22
C ILE A 311 -13.17 16.03 22.53
N GLY A 312 -13.60 14.80 22.81
CA GLY A 312 -14.33 14.43 24.03
C GLY A 312 -13.51 14.66 25.29
N VAL A 313 -12.27 14.16 25.32
CA VAL A 313 -11.40 14.26 26.51
C VAL A 313 -10.95 15.69 26.75
N SER A 314 -10.67 16.47 25.71
CA SER A 314 -10.34 17.90 25.86
C SER A 314 -11.51 18.70 26.40
N LEU A 315 -12.73 18.32 26.07
CA LEU A 315 -13.94 18.95 26.52
C LEU A 315 -14.15 18.76 28.03
N ASP A 316 -13.78 17.61 28.60
CA ASP A 316 -13.93 17.32 30.01
C ASP A 316 -13.23 18.37 30.87
N TYR A 317 -12.02 18.77 30.54
CA TYR A 317 -11.32 19.84 31.28
C TYR A 317 -12.08 21.16 31.20
N SER A 318 -12.66 21.50 30.07
CA SER A 318 -13.46 22.69 29.85
C SER A 318 -14.74 22.65 30.70
N ILE A 319 -15.47 21.54 30.66
CA ILE A 319 -16.72 21.37 31.44
C ILE A 319 -16.44 21.43 32.94
N HIS A 320 -15.40 20.73 33.42
CA HIS A 320 -15.03 20.77 34.84
C HIS A 320 -14.73 22.19 35.30
N PHE A 321 -13.92 22.95 34.57
CA PHE A 321 -13.61 24.32 34.91
C PHE A 321 -14.85 25.21 34.90
N ILE A 322 -15.66 25.18 33.82
CA ILE A 322 -16.81 26.07 33.65
C ILE A 322 -17.90 25.76 34.69
N THR A 323 -18.15 24.48 34.94
CA THR A 323 -19.14 24.05 35.95
C THR A 323 -18.75 24.56 37.33
N GLU A 324 -17.51 24.38 37.75
CA GLU A 324 -17.07 24.84 39.03
C GLU A 324 -17.01 26.38 39.08
N TRP A 325 -16.64 27.02 37.96
CA TRP A 325 -16.65 28.49 37.89
C TRP A 325 -18.05 29.07 38.11
N TYR A 326 -19.09 28.47 37.59
CA TYR A 326 -20.47 28.93 37.78
C TYR A 326 -21.09 28.44 39.07
N ASN A 327 -20.55 27.40 39.69
CA ASN A 327 -21.01 26.88 40.98
C ASN A 327 -20.39 27.66 42.19
N GLU A 328 -19.13 28.06 42.08
CA GLU A 328 -18.36 28.61 43.17
C GLU A 328 -18.64 30.11 43.39
N LYS A 329 -18.94 30.48 44.63
CA LYS A 329 -19.15 31.88 45.01
C LYS A 329 -17.84 32.69 44.96
N TYR A 330 -16.73 32.08 45.38
CA TYR A 330 -15.42 32.71 45.42
C TYR A 330 -14.56 32.28 44.22
N LYS A 331 -14.70 32.98 43.09
CA LYS A 331 -14.03 32.67 41.82
C LYS A 331 -12.52 32.48 41.90
N LYS A 332 -11.86 33.05 42.93
CA LYS A 332 -10.39 32.89 43.13
C LYS A 332 -10.01 31.49 43.64
N GLU A 333 -10.94 30.72 44.17
CA GLU A 333 -10.71 29.41 44.76
C GLU A 333 -10.97 28.28 43.77
N VAL A 334 -11.65 28.57 42.67
CA VAL A 334 -12.00 27.58 41.64
C VAL A 334 -10.80 26.73 41.20
N LEU A 335 -9.71 27.39 40.77
CA LEU A 335 -8.51 26.67 40.35
C LEU A 335 -7.89 25.82 41.48
N LYS A 336 -7.87 26.31 42.71
CA LYS A 336 -7.32 25.54 43.84
C LYS A 336 -8.13 24.27 44.10
N LYS A 337 -9.45 24.34 43.89
CA LYS A 337 -10.38 23.26 44.15
C LYS A 337 -10.31 22.17 43.05
N ILE A 338 -10.27 22.57 41.78
CA ILE A 338 -10.29 21.61 40.65
C ILE A 338 -8.92 21.11 40.23
N PHE A 339 -7.85 21.87 40.47
CA PHE A 339 -6.51 21.54 40.00
C PHE A 339 -6.02 20.14 40.39
N PRO A 340 -6.19 19.68 41.68
CA PRO A 340 -5.74 18.35 42.06
C PRO A 340 -6.44 17.22 41.27
N SER A 341 -7.77 17.28 41.17
CA SER A 341 -8.54 16.25 40.43
C SER A 341 -8.29 16.28 38.94
N MET A 342 -8.24 17.46 38.32
CA MET A 342 -7.92 17.62 36.92
C MET A 342 -6.50 17.17 36.59
N SER A 343 -5.52 17.49 37.47
CA SER A 343 -4.13 17.07 37.29
C SER A 343 -3.99 15.56 37.40
N LEU A 344 -4.68 14.91 38.32
CA LEU A 344 -4.66 13.47 38.48
C LEU A 344 -5.26 12.80 37.23
N SER A 345 -6.42 13.25 36.75
CA SER A 345 -7.04 12.76 35.52
C SER A 345 -6.14 12.97 34.33
N PHE A 346 -5.51 14.14 34.18
CA PHE A 346 -4.55 14.43 33.14
C PHE A 346 -3.36 13.45 33.17
N MET A 347 -2.74 13.26 34.36
CA MET A 347 -1.57 12.38 34.48
C MET A 347 -1.90 10.92 34.14
N THR A 348 -3.05 10.41 34.61
CA THR A 348 -3.46 9.03 34.32
C THR A 348 -3.74 8.84 32.81
N THR A 349 -4.38 9.81 32.18
CA THR A 349 -4.67 9.75 30.73
C THR A 349 -3.39 9.86 29.90
N ILE A 350 -2.47 10.77 30.27
CA ILE A 350 -1.16 10.87 29.59
C ILE A 350 -0.35 9.60 29.76
N ALA A 351 -0.34 9.00 30.97
CA ALA A 351 0.36 7.73 31.21
C ALA A 351 -0.18 6.59 30.31
N SER A 352 -1.50 6.53 30.13
CA SER A 352 -2.14 5.54 29.25
C SER A 352 -1.75 5.74 27.77
N TYR A 353 -1.80 6.99 27.27
CA TYR A 353 -1.35 7.27 25.90
C TYR A 353 0.17 7.10 25.73
N PHE A 354 0.95 7.41 26.78
CA PHE A 354 2.39 7.14 26.74
C PHE A 354 2.68 5.65 26.61
N ALA A 355 2.01 4.80 27.38
CA ALA A 355 2.12 3.35 27.23
C ALA A 355 1.73 2.91 25.81
N LEU A 356 0.64 3.46 25.23
CA LEU A 356 0.23 3.18 23.86
C LEU A 356 1.27 3.65 22.83
N SER A 357 2.01 4.71 23.10
CA SER A 357 3.07 5.23 22.20
C SER A 357 4.29 4.32 22.09
N LEU A 358 4.44 3.36 23.00
CA LEU A 358 5.54 2.37 23.00
C LEU A 358 5.25 1.15 22.12
N THR A 359 4.05 1.07 21.53
CA THR A 359 3.69 -0.03 20.64
C THR A 359 4.46 0.03 19.33
N SER A 360 4.65 -1.12 18.68
CA SER A 360 5.31 -1.23 17.38
C SER A 360 4.44 -0.72 16.21
N LEU A 361 3.11 -0.63 16.39
CA LEU A 361 2.19 -0.14 15.37
C LEU A 361 2.31 1.37 15.18
N SER A 362 2.77 1.78 14.00
CA SER A 362 2.98 3.20 13.64
C SER A 362 1.72 4.04 13.85
N LEU A 363 0.54 3.53 13.48
CA LEU A 363 -0.73 4.22 13.63
C LEU A 363 -1.09 4.49 15.10
N LEU A 364 -0.95 3.50 15.97
CA LEU A 364 -1.23 3.65 17.40
C LEU A 364 -0.26 4.62 18.07
N LYS A 365 1.03 4.53 17.71
CA LYS A 365 2.05 5.46 18.16
C LYS A 365 1.75 6.90 17.74
N GLN A 366 1.39 7.12 16.48
CA GLN A 366 1.01 8.44 15.97
C GLN A 366 -0.23 8.99 16.69
N THR A 367 -1.26 8.16 16.87
CA THR A 367 -2.50 8.54 17.57
C THR A 367 -2.23 8.87 19.03
N ALA A 368 -1.39 8.09 19.70
CA ALA A 368 -1.00 8.33 21.09
C ALA A 368 -0.24 9.65 21.25
N LEU A 369 0.75 9.92 20.40
CA LEU A 369 1.49 11.18 20.41
C LEU A 369 0.58 12.38 20.10
N PHE A 370 -0.31 12.24 19.10
CA PHE A 370 -1.30 13.27 18.78
C PHE A 370 -2.16 13.61 20.01
N SER A 371 -2.63 12.58 20.73
CA SER A 371 -3.45 12.74 21.92
C SER A 371 -2.67 13.36 23.09
N ILE A 372 -1.43 12.94 23.33
CA ILE A 372 -0.56 13.51 24.37
C ILE A 372 -0.39 15.02 24.16
N PHE A 373 -0.03 15.44 22.95
CA PHE A 373 0.19 16.86 22.64
C PHE A 373 -1.09 17.68 22.75
N GLY A 374 -2.21 17.16 22.24
CA GLY A 374 -3.49 17.84 22.30
C GLY A 374 -4.04 17.97 23.71
N LEU A 375 -3.99 16.92 24.51
CA LEU A 375 -4.44 16.96 25.91
C LEU A 375 -3.57 17.89 26.74
N THR A 376 -2.26 17.89 26.51
CA THR A 376 -1.35 18.82 27.21
C THR A 376 -1.68 20.28 26.87
N SER A 377 -1.89 20.58 25.57
CA SER A 377 -2.29 21.92 25.12
C SER A 377 -3.66 22.32 25.68
N SER A 378 -4.65 21.40 25.68
CA SER A 378 -5.98 21.66 26.25
C SER A 378 -5.92 21.94 27.76
N PHE A 379 -5.23 21.07 28.50
CA PHE A 379 -5.06 21.24 29.94
C PHE A 379 -4.41 22.58 30.31
N LEU A 380 -3.32 22.95 29.63
CA LEU A 380 -2.64 24.23 29.83
C LEU A 380 -3.55 25.41 29.47
N THR A 381 -4.31 25.31 28.39
CA THR A 381 -5.26 26.35 27.95
C THR A 381 -6.34 26.55 29.00
N VAL A 382 -6.93 25.49 29.56
CA VAL A 382 -7.96 25.58 30.59
C VAL A 382 -7.40 26.22 31.89
N ILE A 383 -6.22 25.81 32.32
CA ILE A 383 -5.64 26.34 33.56
C ILE A 383 -5.16 27.77 33.41
N ILE A 384 -4.62 28.18 32.29
CA ILE A 384 -3.99 29.49 32.09
C ILE A 384 -4.98 30.50 31.52
N ILE A 385 -5.75 30.14 30.51
CA ILE A 385 -6.55 31.06 29.70
C ILE A 385 -7.98 31.23 30.26
N TYR A 386 -8.63 30.14 30.71
CA TYR A 386 -10.02 30.21 31.18
C TYR A 386 -10.21 31.16 32.36
N PRO A 387 -9.36 31.19 33.41
CA PRO A 387 -9.50 32.14 34.49
C PRO A 387 -9.46 33.61 34.06
N LEU A 388 -8.77 33.90 32.93
CA LEU A 388 -8.68 35.25 32.38
C LEU A 388 -9.95 35.64 31.62
N ILE A 389 -10.48 34.71 30.77
CA ILE A 389 -11.67 34.96 29.96
C ILE A 389 -12.93 35.04 30.82
N PHE A 390 -13.03 34.18 31.84
CA PHE A 390 -14.21 34.13 32.71
C PHE A 390 -14.16 35.12 33.91
N LYS A 391 -13.07 35.86 34.10
CA LYS A 391 -12.86 36.76 35.22
C LYS A 391 -14.02 37.73 35.50
N ASN A 392 -14.63 38.26 34.44
CA ASN A 392 -15.73 39.22 34.54
C ASN A 392 -17.10 38.55 34.37
N ASP A 393 -17.17 37.22 34.36
CA ASP A 393 -18.42 36.48 34.22
C ASP A 393 -18.94 36.07 35.59
N ASN A 394 -19.96 36.77 36.05
CA ASN A 394 -20.55 36.59 37.39
C ASN A 394 -21.83 35.73 37.35
N ARG A 395 -22.06 34.97 36.27
CA ARG A 395 -23.21 34.05 36.18
C ARG A 395 -23.05 32.88 37.14
N PHE A 396 -24.19 32.36 37.60
CA PHE A 396 -24.27 31.19 38.49
C PHE A 396 -25.13 30.11 37.79
N LEU A 397 -24.82 28.85 38.09
CA LEU A 397 -25.70 27.75 37.72
C LEU A 397 -27.04 27.92 38.45
N ARG A 398 -28.15 27.64 37.75
CA ARG A 398 -29.47 27.70 38.37
C ARG A 398 -29.61 26.59 39.39
N GLU A 399 -30.06 26.91 40.59
CA GLU A 399 -30.35 25.98 41.69
C GLU A 399 -31.28 24.84 41.25
N ASN A 400 -32.26 25.12 40.38
CA ASN A 400 -33.16 24.12 39.82
C ASN A 400 -32.47 23.02 39.00
N ILE A 401 -31.38 23.31 38.29
CA ILE A 401 -30.61 22.31 37.50
C ILE A 401 -29.77 21.47 38.46
N LEU A 402 -29.13 22.11 39.45
CA LEU A 402 -28.35 21.43 40.50
C LEU A 402 -29.25 20.52 41.34
N ASN A 403 -30.42 20.99 41.74
CA ASN A 403 -31.39 20.20 42.53
C ASN A 403 -31.96 19.02 41.72
N LYS A 404 -32.26 19.18 40.43
CA LYS A 404 -32.66 18.06 39.55
C LYS A 404 -31.55 17.04 39.38
N ALA A 405 -30.31 17.48 39.14
CA ALA A 405 -29.17 16.58 39.03
C ALA A 405 -28.93 15.83 40.33
N LYS A 406 -29.03 16.53 41.49
CA LYS A 406 -28.92 15.94 42.81
C LYS A 406 -30.02 14.90 43.06
N ASN A 407 -31.26 15.21 42.76
CA ASN A 407 -32.38 14.28 42.96
C ASN A 407 -32.25 13.02 42.09
N ILE A 408 -31.75 13.15 40.83
CA ILE A 408 -31.44 12.02 39.96
C ILE A 408 -30.31 11.17 40.55
N LEU A 409 -29.27 11.82 41.05
CA LEU A 409 -28.12 11.15 41.67
C LEU A 409 -28.51 10.46 42.99
N ASP A 410 -29.28 11.10 43.82
CA ASP A 410 -29.78 10.55 45.09
C ASP A 410 -30.73 9.36 44.81
N GLY A 411 -31.60 9.47 43.80
CA GLY A 411 -32.43 8.36 43.33
C GLY A 411 -31.58 7.17 42.81
N TYR A 412 -30.53 7.45 42.06
CA TYR A 412 -29.61 6.44 41.55
C TYR A 412 -28.82 5.75 42.67
N VAL A 413 -28.27 6.56 43.62
CA VAL A 413 -27.53 6.03 44.79
C VAL A 413 -28.43 5.19 45.68
N ASN A 414 -29.67 5.61 45.88
CA ASN A 414 -30.66 4.84 46.68
C ASN A 414 -31.07 3.54 45.98
N PHE A 415 -31.15 3.55 44.65
CA PHE A 415 -31.43 2.34 43.87
C PHE A 415 -30.25 1.33 43.88
N LEU A 416 -29.02 1.85 43.92
CA LEU A 416 -27.80 1.04 43.96
C LEU A 416 -27.47 0.62 45.40
N ASN A 417 -28.23 -0.36 45.92
CA ASN A 417 -27.85 -1.03 47.18
C ASN A 417 -26.53 -1.79 46.96
N ILE A 418 -25.65 -1.79 47.96
CA ILE A 418 -24.34 -2.43 47.95
C ILE A 418 -24.43 -3.91 47.51
N LYS A 419 -25.47 -4.61 47.90
CA LYS A 419 -25.73 -6.00 47.53
C LYS A 419 -26.02 -6.15 46.04
N PHE A 420 -26.76 -5.18 45.46
CA PHE A 420 -27.06 -5.17 44.03
C PHE A 420 -25.81 -4.84 43.18
N ILE A 421 -24.97 -3.91 43.66
CA ILE A 421 -23.69 -3.59 43.04
C ILE A 421 -22.78 -4.82 43.03
N LEU A 422 -22.63 -5.51 44.15
CA LEU A 422 -21.84 -6.74 44.27
C LEU A 422 -22.38 -7.83 43.36
N PHE A 423 -23.70 -7.98 43.28
CA PHE A 423 -24.33 -8.94 42.33
C PHE A 423 -23.99 -8.60 40.88
N LEU A 424 -24.09 -7.32 40.48
CA LEU A 424 -23.72 -6.89 39.10
C LEU A 424 -22.24 -7.12 38.82
N ILE A 425 -21.35 -6.81 39.75
CA ILE A 425 -19.90 -7.05 39.60
C ILE A 425 -19.64 -8.55 39.41
N ILE A 426 -20.22 -9.40 40.25
CA ILE A 426 -20.08 -10.86 40.16
C ILE A 426 -20.65 -11.35 38.80
N LEU A 427 -21.80 -10.84 38.39
CA LEU A 427 -22.42 -11.20 37.10
C LEU A 427 -21.53 -10.80 35.93
N VAL A 428 -20.98 -9.58 35.93
CA VAL A 428 -20.06 -9.11 34.89
C VAL A 428 -18.78 -9.95 34.86
N ILE A 429 -18.20 -10.24 36.03
CA ILE A 429 -17.03 -11.13 36.12
C ILE A 429 -17.37 -12.52 35.58
N LEU A 430 -18.50 -13.10 35.96
CA LEU A 430 -18.93 -14.41 35.51
C LEU A 430 -19.11 -14.44 33.97
N ILE A 431 -19.81 -13.44 33.42
CA ILE A 431 -20.00 -13.30 31.97
C ILE A 431 -18.64 -13.13 31.28
N SER A 432 -17.74 -12.33 31.83
CA SER A 432 -16.40 -12.12 31.28
C SER A 432 -15.59 -13.42 31.27
N VAL A 433 -15.53 -14.13 32.39
CA VAL A 433 -14.80 -15.41 32.52
C VAL A 433 -15.35 -16.47 31.56
N LEU A 434 -16.68 -16.55 31.39
CA LEU A 434 -17.32 -17.51 30.45
C LEU A 434 -17.05 -17.17 28.99
N ASN A 435 -16.74 -15.92 28.65
CA ASN A 435 -16.49 -15.47 27.29
C ASN A 435 -15.00 -15.28 26.95
N ILE A 436 -14.11 -15.20 27.94
CA ILE A 436 -12.64 -15.14 27.70
C ILE A 436 -12.15 -16.23 26.72
N PRO A 437 -12.55 -17.53 26.86
CA PRO A 437 -12.13 -18.56 25.91
C PRO A 437 -12.64 -18.37 24.49
N LYS A 438 -13.71 -17.58 24.31
CA LYS A 438 -14.33 -17.27 23.00
C LYS A 438 -13.75 -15.99 22.37
N LEU A 439 -12.98 -15.23 23.13
CA LEU A 439 -12.33 -14.01 22.66
C LEU A 439 -11.21 -14.40 21.69
N LYS A 440 -11.52 -14.43 20.41
CA LYS A 440 -10.51 -14.46 19.35
C LYS A 440 -10.18 -13.02 19.00
N VAL A 441 -9.03 -12.56 19.42
CA VAL A 441 -8.49 -11.28 18.96
C VAL A 441 -7.91 -11.53 17.58
N ASN A 442 -8.69 -11.29 16.55
CA ASN A 442 -8.23 -11.36 15.16
C ASN A 442 -8.00 -9.93 14.68
N PHE A 443 -6.75 -9.57 14.50
CA PHE A 443 -6.40 -8.35 13.77
C PHE A 443 -6.15 -8.74 12.31
N SER A 444 -7.12 -8.48 11.44
CA SER A 444 -6.92 -8.64 10.00
C SER A 444 -6.79 -7.26 9.34
N SER A 445 -6.00 -7.19 8.28
CA SER A 445 -5.85 -5.99 7.46
C SER A 445 -7.19 -5.43 6.98
N ASN A 446 -8.18 -6.32 6.73
CA ASN A 446 -9.54 -5.96 6.32
C ASN A 446 -10.33 -5.17 7.40
N GLN A 447 -9.93 -5.23 8.67
CA GLN A 447 -10.57 -4.44 9.73
C GLN A 447 -10.09 -2.99 9.74
N LEU A 448 -8.89 -2.74 9.25
CA LEU A 448 -8.32 -1.38 9.17
C LEU A 448 -8.82 -0.62 7.94
N TYR A 449 -9.00 -1.31 6.82
CA TYR A 449 -9.57 -0.75 5.61
C TYR A 449 -10.47 -1.77 4.93
N ASN A 450 -11.73 -1.41 4.75
CA ASN A 450 -12.70 -2.17 3.98
C ASN A 450 -12.99 -1.40 2.68
N PRO A 451 -12.48 -1.86 1.54
CA PRO A 451 -12.73 -1.19 0.27
C PRO A 451 -14.23 -1.23 -0.08
N PRO A 452 -14.74 -0.26 -0.85
CA PRO A 452 -16.09 -0.32 -1.37
C PRO A 452 -16.32 -1.61 -2.17
N ASP A 453 -17.51 -2.22 -2.04
CA ASP A 453 -17.84 -3.52 -2.66
C ASP A 453 -17.59 -3.56 -4.18
N PHE A 454 -17.82 -2.45 -4.88
CA PHE A 454 -17.59 -2.41 -6.31
C PHE A 454 -16.09 -2.50 -6.64
N LEU A 455 -15.22 -1.87 -5.83
CA LEU A 455 -13.78 -1.89 -6.04
C LEU A 455 -13.21 -3.29 -5.81
N SER A 456 -13.65 -3.98 -4.77
CA SER A 456 -13.27 -5.37 -4.50
C SER A 456 -13.74 -6.31 -5.63
N ARG A 457 -14.94 -6.07 -6.17
CA ARG A 457 -15.45 -6.81 -7.34
C ARG A 457 -14.62 -6.51 -8.59
N ASN A 458 -14.34 -5.25 -8.89
CA ASN A 458 -13.51 -4.86 -10.04
C ASN A 458 -12.13 -5.51 -9.96
N GLU A 459 -11.52 -5.48 -8.80
CA GLU A 459 -10.22 -6.11 -8.56
C GLU A 459 -10.27 -7.62 -8.83
N THR A 460 -11.25 -8.32 -8.28
CA THR A 460 -11.46 -9.76 -8.52
C THR A 460 -11.64 -10.05 -10.01
N GLU A 461 -12.44 -9.25 -10.72
CA GLU A 461 -12.70 -9.42 -12.16
C GLU A 461 -11.45 -9.14 -13.01
N ILE A 462 -10.64 -8.14 -12.66
CA ILE A 462 -9.37 -7.86 -13.33
C ILE A 462 -8.40 -9.04 -13.17
N TYR A 463 -8.20 -9.53 -11.94
CA TYR A 463 -7.29 -10.65 -11.69
C TYR A 463 -7.74 -11.93 -12.37
N LYS A 464 -9.07 -12.19 -12.39
CA LYS A 464 -9.63 -13.35 -13.08
C LYS A 464 -9.36 -13.32 -14.59
N ARG A 465 -9.51 -12.15 -15.24
CA ARG A 465 -9.24 -11.97 -16.67
C ARG A 465 -7.76 -12.05 -17.01
N LEU A 466 -6.93 -11.49 -16.14
CA LEU A 466 -5.46 -11.56 -16.27
C LEU A 466 -4.89 -12.95 -15.93
N ASN A 467 -5.73 -13.93 -15.58
CA ASN A 467 -5.30 -15.24 -15.08
C ASN A 467 -4.22 -15.12 -14.01
N SER A 468 -4.42 -14.18 -13.10
CA SER A 468 -3.49 -13.91 -12.00
C SER A 468 -4.21 -13.97 -10.65
N SER A 469 -3.50 -14.26 -9.57
CA SER A 469 -4.06 -14.37 -8.23
C SER A 469 -3.87 -13.07 -7.44
N LEU A 470 -4.87 -12.76 -6.60
CA LEU A 470 -4.81 -11.67 -5.61
C LEU A 470 -3.79 -11.92 -4.48
N SER A 471 -3.51 -13.19 -4.21
CA SER A 471 -2.65 -13.62 -3.10
C SER A 471 -1.36 -14.25 -3.60
N LYS A 472 -0.58 -13.51 -4.40
CA LYS A 472 0.73 -13.99 -4.83
C LYS A 472 1.72 -13.99 -3.69
N ASN A 473 2.45 -15.08 -3.54
CA ASN A 473 3.65 -15.09 -2.73
C ASN A 473 4.75 -14.34 -3.49
N ILE A 474 5.43 -13.45 -2.79
CA ILE A 474 6.60 -12.74 -3.29
C ILE A 474 7.83 -13.52 -2.90
N ILE A 475 8.67 -13.81 -3.87
CA ILE A 475 9.95 -14.46 -3.68
C ILE A 475 11.03 -13.42 -3.94
N ILE A 476 11.99 -13.31 -3.04
CA ILE A 476 13.10 -12.38 -3.17
C ILE A 476 14.38 -13.18 -3.24
N SER A 477 15.10 -13.03 -4.34
CA SER A 477 16.43 -13.59 -4.55
C SER A 477 17.49 -12.50 -4.41
N ARG A 478 18.43 -12.68 -3.50
CA ARG A 478 19.47 -11.70 -3.14
C ARG A 478 20.83 -12.12 -3.70
N GLY A 479 21.66 -11.14 -4.11
CA GLY A 479 23.05 -11.31 -4.48
C GLY A 479 23.89 -10.07 -4.17
N GLU A 480 25.22 -10.22 -4.12
CA GLU A 480 26.13 -9.08 -4.05
C GLU A 480 26.24 -8.35 -5.41
N SER A 481 25.92 -9.07 -6.51
CA SER A 481 25.75 -8.54 -7.86
C SER A 481 24.39 -8.94 -8.41
N LEU A 482 23.96 -8.29 -9.52
CA LEU A 482 22.73 -8.68 -10.22
C LEU A 482 22.84 -10.11 -10.77
N ASN A 483 24.02 -10.48 -11.28
CA ASN A 483 24.28 -11.83 -11.78
C ASN A 483 24.11 -12.88 -10.67
N GLU A 484 24.67 -12.66 -9.48
CA GLU A 484 24.50 -13.59 -8.35
C GLU A 484 23.03 -13.67 -7.88
N ALA A 485 22.33 -12.53 -7.85
CA ALA A 485 20.90 -12.54 -7.52
C ALA A 485 20.09 -13.36 -8.52
N LEU A 486 20.46 -13.30 -9.80
CA LEU A 486 19.84 -14.06 -10.88
C LEU A 486 20.18 -15.56 -10.81
N GLU A 487 21.42 -15.93 -10.45
CA GLU A 487 21.81 -17.32 -10.17
C GLU A 487 20.96 -17.93 -9.05
N ASN A 488 20.72 -17.14 -7.98
CA ASN A 488 19.84 -17.57 -6.90
C ASN A 488 18.38 -17.69 -7.36
N GLU A 489 17.88 -16.75 -8.17
CA GLU A 489 16.53 -16.83 -8.74
C GLU A 489 16.34 -18.02 -9.66
N GLU A 490 17.33 -18.38 -10.45
CA GLU A 490 17.30 -19.56 -11.36
C GLU A 490 17.06 -20.87 -10.61
N THR A 491 17.45 -20.95 -9.33
CA THR A 491 17.18 -22.15 -8.52
C THR A 491 15.70 -22.39 -8.26
N LEU A 492 14.86 -21.36 -8.41
CA LEU A 492 13.40 -21.45 -8.22
C LEU A 492 12.74 -22.43 -9.17
N GLU A 493 13.34 -22.69 -10.34
CA GLU A 493 12.82 -23.67 -11.31
C GLU A 493 12.74 -25.11 -10.77
N ASN A 494 13.52 -25.43 -9.74
CA ASN A 494 13.53 -26.74 -9.10
C ASN A 494 12.35 -26.93 -8.13
N TYR A 495 11.69 -25.84 -7.74
CA TYR A 495 10.69 -25.81 -6.69
C TYR A 495 9.31 -25.37 -7.16
N PHE A 496 9.25 -24.51 -8.16
CA PHE A 496 8.00 -23.94 -8.68
C PHE A 496 7.79 -24.29 -10.12
N THR A 497 6.55 -24.58 -10.47
CA THR A 497 6.13 -24.79 -11.86
C THR A 497 5.52 -23.52 -12.43
N ASN A 498 4.69 -22.84 -11.63
CA ASN A 498 4.01 -21.61 -12.04
C ASN A 498 4.51 -20.40 -11.21
N TYR A 499 5.45 -19.67 -11.78
CA TYR A 499 6.01 -18.46 -11.18
C TYR A 499 6.42 -17.46 -12.25
N ASN A 500 6.42 -16.16 -11.92
CA ASN A 500 6.92 -15.09 -12.76
C ASN A 500 8.27 -14.63 -12.20
N ALA A 501 9.31 -14.69 -13.03
CA ALA A 501 10.69 -14.41 -12.65
C ALA A 501 11.46 -13.80 -13.82
N LEU A 502 12.46 -12.99 -13.50
CA LEU A 502 13.38 -12.43 -14.50
C LEU A 502 14.20 -13.54 -15.17
N SER A 503 14.57 -14.58 -14.41
CA SER A 503 15.31 -15.75 -14.86
C SER A 503 14.57 -16.62 -15.90
N LYS A 504 13.28 -16.40 -16.12
CA LYS A 504 12.55 -17.02 -17.25
C LYS A 504 12.83 -16.33 -18.59
N ILE A 505 13.20 -15.05 -18.54
CA ILE A 505 13.49 -14.26 -19.76
C ILE A 505 14.98 -14.27 -20.03
N PHE A 506 15.79 -13.93 -19.02
CA PHE A 506 17.23 -13.78 -19.10
C PHE A 506 17.93 -14.69 -18.10
N TYR A 507 19.12 -15.17 -18.43
CA TYR A 507 19.89 -16.10 -17.61
C TYR A 507 21.16 -15.43 -17.07
N SER A 508 21.63 -15.94 -15.93
CA SER A 508 22.94 -15.59 -15.37
C SER A 508 24.08 -15.89 -16.36
N GLU A 509 25.21 -15.21 -16.18
CA GLU A 509 26.38 -15.44 -17.03
C GLU A 509 26.84 -16.90 -17.01
N SER A 510 26.79 -17.55 -15.84
CA SER A 510 27.14 -18.96 -15.68
C SER A 510 26.22 -19.87 -16.50
N ARG A 511 24.91 -19.62 -16.47
CA ARG A 511 23.92 -20.39 -17.25
C ARG A 511 24.04 -20.13 -18.75
N GLN A 512 24.31 -18.89 -19.15
CA GLN A 512 24.57 -18.55 -20.55
C GLN A 512 25.78 -19.33 -21.10
N MET A 513 26.90 -19.37 -20.34
CA MET A 513 28.10 -20.14 -20.72
C MET A 513 27.82 -21.63 -20.81
N GLU A 514 27.04 -22.19 -19.88
CA GLU A 514 26.64 -23.60 -19.94
C GLU A 514 25.77 -23.89 -21.18
N ASN A 515 24.81 -23.01 -21.48
CA ASN A 515 23.95 -23.16 -22.66
C ASN A 515 24.77 -23.18 -23.96
N ILE A 516 25.72 -22.25 -24.09
CA ILE A 516 26.62 -22.24 -25.27
C ILE A 516 27.38 -23.56 -25.38
N LYS A 517 27.97 -24.08 -24.30
CA LYS A 517 28.66 -25.35 -24.28
C LYS A 517 27.74 -26.52 -24.67
N LEU A 518 26.50 -26.52 -24.17
CA LEU A 518 25.52 -27.54 -24.54
C LEU A 518 25.19 -27.49 -26.03
N VAL A 519 25.01 -26.32 -26.61
CA VAL A 519 24.77 -26.13 -28.05
C VAL A 519 25.99 -26.54 -28.84
N GLU A 520 27.19 -26.08 -28.48
CA GLU A 520 28.44 -26.38 -29.14
C GLU A 520 28.72 -27.89 -29.22
N ASN A 521 28.54 -28.59 -28.08
CA ASN A 521 28.87 -30.00 -27.99
C ASN A 521 27.79 -30.94 -28.55
N ASN A 522 26.50 -30.51 -28.56
CA ASN A 522 25.41 -31.41 -28.89
C ASN A 522 24.67 -31.05 -30.20
N LEU A 523 24.41 -29.75 -30.47
CA LEU A 523 23.66 -29.33 -31.67
C LEU A 523 24.58 -29.01 -32.85
N MET A 524 25.71 -28.32 -32.62
CA MET A 524 26.61 -27.95 -33.71
C MET A 524 27.18 -29.14 -34.51
N PRO A 525 27.48 -30.31 -33.91
CA PRO A 525 27.85 -31.51 -34.64
C PRO A 525 26.78 -32.02 -35.59
N LEU A 526 25.50 -31.75 -35.28
CA LEU A 526 24.35 -32.16 -36.11
C LEU A 526 23.98 -31.13 -37.18
N LEU A 527 24.56 -29.92 -37.15
CA LEU A 527 24.15 -28.77 -37.96
C LEU A 527 24.16 -29.10 -39.47
N LYS A 528 25.23 -29.75 -39.95
CA LYS A 528 25.34 -30.07 -41.38
C LYS A 528 24.22 -30.99 -41.84
N LYS A 529 23.95 -32.04 -41.07
CA LYS A 529 22.87 -32.97 -41.38
C LYS A 529 21.51 -32.27 -41.29
N GLN A 530 21.30 -31.45 -40.27
CA GLN A 530 20.05 -30.73 -40.06
C GLN A 530 19.74 -29.77 -41.22
N THR A 531 20.74 -29.01 -41.71
CA THR A 531 20.55 -28.12 -42.86
C THR A 531 20.27 -28.89 -44.16
N GLU A 532 20.91 -30.05 -44.37
CA GLU A 532 20.63 -30.95 -45.50
C GLU A 532 19.20 -31.52 -45.41
N ASP A 533 18.77 -32.00 -44.23
CA ASP A 533 17.43 -32.57 -44.02
C ASP A 533 16.31 -31.52 -44.21
N LEU A 534 16.60 -30.23 -43.98
CA LEU A 534 15.69 -29.11 -44.24
C LEU A 534 15.71 -28.60 -45.67
N GLY A 535 16.63 -29.14 -46.53
CA GLY A 535 16.78 -28.70 -47.90
C GLY A 535 17.51 -27.38 -48.10
N PHE A 536 18.26 -26.93 -47.10
CA PHE A 536 19.05 -25.70 -47.18
C PHE A 536 20.39 -25.96 -47.92
N ASP A 537 20.92 -24.91 -48.51
CA ASP A 537 22.19 -24.98 -49.21
C ASP A 537 23.42 -24.89 -48.29
N ASN A 538 24.61 -25.08 -48.84
CA ASN A 538 25.86 -24.95 -48.12
C ASN A 538 26.14 -23.51 -47.64
N GLU A 539 25.54 -22.52 -48.28
CA GLU A 539 25.69 -21.11 -47.87
C GLU A 539 24.98 -20.85 -46.54
N ALA A 540 23.77 -21.36 -46.38
CA ALA A 540 23.01 -21.33 -45.13
C ALA A 540 23.79 -22.02 -43.97
N TYR A 541 24.32 -23.24 -44.21
CA TYR A 541 25.17 -23.93 -43.25
C TYR A 541 26.37 -23.09 -42.81
N ASN A 542 27.11 -22.51 -43.75
CA ASN A 542 28.31 -21.71 -43.47
C ASN A 542 27.93 -20.42 -42.70
N LYS A 543 26.81 -19.80 -43.06
CA LYS A 543 26.30 -18.60 -42.40
C LYS A 543 25.96 -18.87 -40.91
N ILE A 544 25.19 -19.93 -40.64
CA ILE A 544 24.81 -20.31 -39.29
C ILE A 544 26.05 -20.65 -38.45
N LYS A 545 26.97 -21.44 -39.02
CA LYS A 545 28.20 -21.81 -38.35
C LYS A 545 29.06 -20.59 -38.03
N SER A 546 29.22 -19.67 -38.96
CA SER A 546 29.99 -18.43 -38.74
C SER A 546 29.30 -17.51 -37.70
N GLU A 547 27.98 -17.40 -37.72
CA GLU A 547 27.20 -16.66 -36.72
C GLU A 547 27.42 -17.23 -35.33
N PHE A 548 27.34 -18.56 -35.17
CA PHE A 548 27.61 -19.22 -33.89
C PHE A 548 29.04 -18.95 -33.41
N GLU A 549 30.05 -19.17 -34.25
CA GLU A 549 31.46 -18.96 -33.88
C GLU A 549 31.76 -17.52 -33.51
N ASN A 550 31.10 -16.54 -34.11
CA ASN A 550 31.26 -15.12 -33.79
C ASN A 550 30.60 -14.77 -32.46
N ASN A 551 29.44 -15.36 -32.17
CA ASN A 551 28.63 -14.98 -31.02
C ASN A 551 28.84 -15.85 -29.77
N LYS A 552 29.47 -17.04 -29.91
CA LYS A 552 29.64 -18.00 -28.79
C LYS A 552 30.47 -17.47 -27.58
N ASN A 553 31.28 -16.45 -27.80
CA ASN A 553 32.08 -15.83 -26.74
C ASN A 553 31.42 -14.54 -26.17
N GLU A 554 30.31 -14.10 -26.75
CA GLU A 554 29.57 -12.96 -26.27
C GLU A 554 28.60 -13.40 -25.16
N ILE A 555 28.69 -12.76 -24.02
CA ILE A 555 27.75 -12.95 -22.89
C ILE A 555 26.89 -11.71 -22.80
N LEU A 556 25.58 -11.90 -22.70
CA LEU A 556 24.65 -10.81 -22.51
C LEU A 556 24.85 -10.20 -21.12
N ASN A 557 25.23 -8.91 -21.09
CA ASN A 557 25.23 -8.15 -19.84
C ASN A 557 23.82 -7.67 -19.52
N ILE A 558 23.24 -8.24 -18.48
CA ILE A 558 21.84 -7.98 -18.11
C ILE A 558 21.68 -6.61 -17.42
N GLU A 559 22.72 -6.09 -16.75
CA GLU A 559 22.66 -4.76 -16.12
C GLU A 559 22.45 -3.68 -17.18
N ASP A 560 23.22 -3.72 -18.29
CA ASP A 560 23.12 -2.74 -19.37
C ASP A 560 21.76 -2.80 -20.08
N LEU A 561 21.21 -4.01 -20.22
CA LEU A 561 19.90 -4.21 -20.85
C LEU A 561 18.76 -3.67 -19.99
N ILE A 562 18.79 -3.95 -18.69
CA ILE A 562 17.72 -3.56 -17.75
C ILE A 562 17.70 -2.04 -17.53
N GLU A 563 18.84 -1.36 -17.61
CA GLU A 563 18.88 0.11 -17.50
C GLU A 563 17.99 0.80 -18.53
N ASN A 564 17.78 0.17 -19.69
CA ASN A 564 16.95 0.67 -20.78
C ASN A 564 15.49 0.14 -20.75
N MET A 565 15.15 -0.77 -19.82
CA MET A 565 13.84 -1.44 -19.74
C MET A 565 13.14 -1.14 -18.42
N ASP A 566 12.36 -0.07 -18.36
CA ASP A 566 11.67 0.40 -17.14
C ASP A 566 10.81 -0.67 -16.45
N GLU A 567 10.21 -1.60 -17.21
CA GLU A 567 9.36 -2.65 -16.63
C GLU A 567 10.15 -3.73 -15.90
N LEU A 568 11.28 -4.14 -16.46
CA LEU A 568 12.16 -5.12 -15.82
C LEU A 568 12.91 -4.51 -14.65
N LYS A 569 13.24 -3.22 -14.75
CA LYS A 569 13.86 -2.46 -13.66
C LYS A 569 13.00 -2.43 -12.39
N LYS A 570 11.67 -2.46 -12.53
CA LYS A 570 10.73 -2.52 -11.40
C LYS A 570 10.82 -3.82 -10.60
N LEU A 571 11.31 -4.90 -11.20
CA LEU A 571 11.53 -6.19 -10.53
C LEU A 571 12.83 -6.24 -9.74
N ILE A 572 13.68 -5.24 -9.86
CA ILE A 572 15.01 -5.21 -9.24
C ILE A 572 15.09 -4.06 -8.24
N VAL A 573 15.53 -4.38 -7.05
CA VAL A 573 15.78 -3.41 -5.99
C VAL A 573 17.26 -3.45 -5.60
N LYS A 574 17.92 -2.29 -5.65
CA LYS A 574 19.29 -2.14 -5.14
C LYS A 574 19.26 -1.47 -3.77
N ASN A 575 19.75 -2.16 -2.76
CA ASN A 575 19.76 -1.66 -1.39
C ASN A 575 21.05 -2.04 -0.67
N ASN A 576 21.73 -1.04 -0.07
CA ASN A 576 22.99 -1.21 0.66
C ASN A 576 24.08 -1.95 -0.16
N GLY A 577 24.16 -1.68 -1.46
CA GLY A 577 25.15 -2.29 -2.36
C GLY A 577 24.82 -3.70 -2.81
N LYS A 578 23.69 -4.29 -2.38
CA LYS A 578 23.20 -5.61 -2.78
C LYS A 578 22.02 -5.50 -3.73
N TYR A 579 21.85 -6.53 -4.56
CA TYR A 579 20.76 -6.65 -5.51
C TYR A 579 19.73 -7.64 -5.00
N PHE A 580 18.46 -7.31 -5.23
CA PHE A 580 17.30 -8.13 -4.87
C PHE A 580 16.41 -8.22 -6.10
N ILE A 581 16.16 -9.43 -6.58
CA ILE A 581 15.22 -9.69 -7.67
C ILE A 581 13.92 -10.21 -7.06
N ILE A 582 12.81 -9.69 -7.57
CA ILE A 582 11.48 -9.95 -7.06
C ILE A 582 10.71 -10.80 -8.06
N SER A 583 10.38 -12.00 -7.63
CA SER A 583 9.55 -12.97 -8.37
C SER A 583 8.23 -13.18 -7.67
N THR A 584 7.24 -13.73 -8.35
CA THR A 584 5.92 -14.00 -7.78
C THR A 584 5.43 -15.40 -8.15
N THR A 585 4.73 -16.07 -7.21
CA THR A 585 4.09 -17.36 -7.45
C THR A 585 2.74 -17.47 -6.76
N ASP A 586 1.82 -18.23 -7.35
CA ASP A 586 0.53 -18.58 -6.74
C ASP A 586 0.60 -19.89 -5.95
N GLU A 587 1.71 -20.61 -6.00
CA GLU A 587 1.90 -21.88 -5.31
C GLU A 587 2.10 -21.66 -3.81
N THR A 588 1.50 -22.53 -2.99
CA THR A 588 1.46 -22.38 -1.52
C THR A 588 2.50 -23.21 -0.77
N GLU A 589 3.17 -24.16 -1.44
CA GLU A 589 4.20 -24.99 -0.81
C GLU A 589 5.55 -24.27 -0.73
N THR A 590 5.68 -23.36 0.23
CA THR A 590 6.80 -22.42 0.31
C THR A 590 7.90 -22.79 1.31
N LYS A 591 7.68 -23.80 2.17
CA LYS A 591 8.52 -24.03 3.35
C LYS A 591 9.91 -24.64 3.13
N ILE A 592 10.26 -25.06 1.92
CA ILE A 592 11.49 -25.87 1.68
C ILE A 592 12.65 -25.03 1.13
N ILE A 593 12.44 -23.77 0.73
CA ILE A 593 13.36 -23.01 -0.12
C ILE A 593 14.09 -21.88 0.61
N GLU A 594 13.58 -21.45 1.77
CA GLU A 594 14.18 -20.33 2.48
C GLU A 594 15.61 -20.61 2.91
N ASN A 595 16.52 -19.80 2.43
CA ASN A 595 17.93 -19.80 2.79
C ASN A 595 18.41 -18.34 2.97
N GLU A 596 19.71 -18.14 3.16
CA GLU A 596 20.28 -16.79 3.35
C GLU A 596 20.06 -15.85 2.14
N ASN A 597 19.87 -16.41 0.94
CA ASN A 597 19.75 -15.66 -0.32
C ASN A 597 18.33 -15.64 -0.92
N ILE A 598 17.44 -16.51 -0.46
CA ILE A 598 16.06 -16.60 -0.96
C ILE A 598 15.10 -16.53 0.22
N LYS A 599 14.14 -15.61 0.13
CA LYS A 599 13.04 -15.49 1.09
C LYS A 599 11.70 -15.36 0.37
N ILE A 600 10.67 -15.94 1.01
CA ILE A 600 9.31 -15.93 0.50
C ILE A 600 8.44 -15.14 1.47
N PHE A 601 7.70 -14.18 0.93
CA PHE A 601 6.80 -13.33 1.69
C PHE A 601 5.36 -13.49 1.20
N ASN A 602 4.49 -13.91 2.10
CA ASN A 602 3.06 -13.76 1.91
C ASN A 602 2.60 -12.50 2.65
N ILE A 603 2.37 -11.44 1.91
CA ILE A 603 2.10 -10.11 2.47
C ILE A 603 0.92 -10.10 3.43
N ASN A 604 -0.17 -10.78 3.06
CA ASN A 604 -1.37 -10.82 3.89
C ASN A 604 -1.12 -11.62 5.18
N ALA A 605 -0.38 -12.72 5.10
CA ALA A 605 -0.01 -13.52 6.27
C ALA A 605 0.94 -12.74 7.19
N GLU A 606 1.97 -12.11 6.64
CA GLU A 606 2.95 -11.31 7.36
C GLU A 606 2.32 -10.11 8.08
N ILE A 607 1.46 -9.36 7.38
CA ILE A 607 0.72 -8.23 7.97
C ILE A 607 -0.17 -8.73 9.11
N ASN A 608 -0.90 -9.81 8.91
CA ASN A 608 -1.78 -10.36 9.93
C ASN A 608 -0.99 -10.90 11.14
N GLU A 609 0.14 -11.56 10.93
CA GLU A 609 1.00 -12.05 12.01
C GLU A 609 1.62 -10.90 12.81
N ALA A 610 2.10 -9.88 12.13
CA ALA A 610 2.65 -8.69 12.75
C ALA A 610 1.59 -7.90 13.54
N LEU A 611 0.36 -7.83 13.04
CA LEU A 611 -0.80 -7.26 13.75
C LEU A 611 -1.15 -8.10 14.99
N ASP A 612 -1.18 -9.41 14.87
CA ASP A 612 -1.47 -10.34 15.98
C ASP A 612 -0.38 -10.26 17.08
N LYS A 613 0.90 -10.25 16.71
CA LYS A 613 2.03 -10.08 17.64
C LYS A 613 1.92 -8.78 18.41
N THR A 614 1.60 -7.68 17.71
CA THR A 614 1.43 -6.37 18.34
C THR A 614 0.22 -6.32 19.25
N ALA A 615 -0.89 -6.95 18.87
CA ALA A 615 -2.08 -7.04 19.71
C ALA A 615 -1.80 -7.79 21.00
N ARG A 616 -1.07 -8.90 20.94
CA ARG A 616 -0.66 -9.68 22.13
C ARG A 616 0.29 -8.92 23.04
N THR A 617 1.12 -8.01 22.50
CA THR A 617 2.01 -7.17 23.31
C THR A 617 1.31 -5.93 23.88
N ALA A 618 0.16 -5.53 23.33
CA ALA A 618 -0.63 -4.41 23.82
C ALA A 618 -1.67 -4.80 24.91
N ILE A 619 -1.96 -6.09 25.06
CA ILE A 619 -2.81 -6.67 26.10
C ILE A 619 -1.96 -7.07 27.30
#